data_996d67cb73ce636d21e75e75d978bf6e
#
_entry.id   996d67cb73ce636d21e75e75d978bf6e
#
_cell.length_a   1.000
_cell.length_b   1.000
_cell.length_c   1.000
_cell.angle_alpha   90.00
_cell.angle_beta   90.00
_cell.angle_gamma   90.00
#
_symmetry.space_group_name_H-M   'P 1'
#
loop_
_entity.id
_entity.type
_entity.pdbx_description
1 polymer ?
#
loop_
_entity_poly.entity_id
_entity_poly.type
_entity_poly.pdbx_seq_one_letter_code
_entity_poly.pdbx_strand_id
1 'polypeptide(L)'
;EEILEHARAMDEGGFDTIWLAEAYPWWRKHSMEARSSTALSALVARETERLAVGWGIISPFTRHPIQIAMEARVTQEAAGEGRFYLGLGVSKIFMRHAAIDSKPVAAMKEAAAIVRGVLGGDAVDLDGKVFSAHVPALRDDAEAPRWDVPLYFAGTGPMMLRASAQAADGLLTASITTPAFVHHVRGELAKAGRDPDELDLGCTIVASIDEDRDQGRDGAREIAAMYLANKVQNIQGAADTLLECAGLTQDEIRPVAEAMEQGGRLAAKAAVTDEILDKCKPIAGTPQDCIAAIREYREAGCTHVMLELWGDDRIGQLTRFSREVLPHVR
;
A
#
# COMPACT_ATOMS: atom_id res chain seq x y z
N GLU A 1 2.09 17.28 -12.83
CA GLU A 1 2.81 18.30 -12.06
C GLU A 1 2.57 18.12 -10.56
N GLU A 2 1.32 18.07 -10.08
CA GLU A 2 0.95 17.94 -8.67
C GLU A 2 1.70 16.79 -7.94
N ILE A 3 1.79 15.61 -8.54
CA ILE A 3 2.48 14.46 -7.93
C ILE A 3 4.00 14.69 -7.77
N LEU A 4 4.61 15.42 -8.70
CA LEU A 4 6.03 15.76 -8.61
C LEU A 4 6.28 16.83 -7.55
N GLU A 5 5.34 17.76 -7.38
CA GLU A 5 5.37 18.74 -6.30
C GLU A 5 5.29 18.07 -4.92
N HIS A 6 4.35 17.13 -4.75
CA HIS A 6 4.28 16.33 -3.52
C HIS A 6 5.57 15.54 -3.28
N ALA A 7 6.13 14.90 -4.32
CA ALA A 7 7.37 14.14 -4.19
C ALA A 7 8.56 15.02 -3.76
N ARG A 8 8.71 16.21 -4.33
CA ARG A 8 9.73 17.18 -3.91
C ARG A 8 9.53 17.61 -2.44
N ALA A 9 8.29 17.95 -2.06
CA ALA A 9 7.99 18.33 -0.68
C ALA A 9 8.27 17.19 0.32
N MET A 10 8.02 15.93 -0.08
CA MET A 10 8.36 14.76 0.74
C MET A 10 9.87 14.55 0.84
N ASP A 11 10.60 14.67 -0.27
CA ASP A 11 12.06 14.52 -0.29
C ASP A 11 12.76 15.58 0.58
N GLU A 12 12.39 16.85 0.41
CA GLU A 12 12.86 17.97 1.22
C GLU A 12 12.45 17.83 2.70
N GLY A 13 11.22 17.33 2.93
CA GLY A 13 10.64 17.11 4.25
C GLY A 13 11.22 15.92 4.99
N GLY A 14 12.05 15.10 4.33
CA GLY A 14 12.73 13.96 4.96
C GLY A 14 11.85 12.73 5.09
N PHE A 15 10.80 12.56 4.30
CA PHE A 15 10.09 11.28 4.19
C PHE A 15 10.98 10.23 3.52
N ASP A 16 10.75 8.96 3.84
CA ASP A 16 11.59 7.87 3.33
C ASP A 16 11.07 7.34 1.99
N THR A 17 9.75 7.27 1.79
CA THR A 17 9.16 6.63 0.60
C THR A 17 7.86 7.27 0.18
N ILE A 18 7.64 7.40 -1.14
CA ILE A 18 6.33 7.65 -1.74
C ILE A 18 5.81 6.37 -2.41
N TRP A 19 4.58 5.95 -2.08
CA TRP A 19 3.93 4.80 -2.69
C TRP A 19 2.90 5.24 -3.72
N LEU A 20 3.06 4.79 -4.96
CA LEU A 20 2.19 5.13 -6.07
C LEU A 20 1.23 3.99 -6.38
N ALA A 21 -0.07 4.25 -6.20
CA ALA A 21 -1.13 3.27 -6.47
C ALA A 21 -1.59 3.29 -7.93
N GLU A 22 -1.96 2.12 -8.44
CA GLU A 22 -2.60 1.97 -9.76
C GLU A 22 -4.01 1.40 -9.56
N ALA A 23 -5.04 2.25 -9.71
CA ALA A 23 -6.40 1.95 -9.29
C ALA A 23 -7.48 2.21 -10.35
N TYR A 24 -7.13 2.06 -11.64
CA TYR A 24 -8.11 2.15 -12.72
C TYR A 24 -9.12 0.99 -12.70
N PRO A 25 -10.41 1.19 -12.96
CA PRO A 25 -11.14 2.43 -13.30
C PRO A 25 -11.75 3.15 -12.09
N TRP A 26 -11.26 2.89 -10.92
CA TRP A 26 -11.85 3.25 -9.63
C TRP A 26 -11.85 4.75 -9.32
N TRP A 27 -10.90 5.47 -9.87
CA TRP A 27 -10.58 6.86 -9.58
C TRP A 27 -11.72 7.87 -9.84
N ARG A 28 -12.52 7.74 -10.89
CA ARG A 28 -13.58 8.73 -11.20
C ARG A 28 -14.65 8.80 -10.12
N LYS A 29 -15.07 7.64 -9.60
CA LYS A 29 -16.10 7.57 -8.56
C LYS A 29 -15.68 8.31 -7.28
N HIS A 30 -14.38 8.43 -7.02
CA HIS A 30 -13.82 9.01 -5.82
C HIS A 30 -13.11 10.35 -6.06
N SER A 31 -13.35 11.00 -7.20
CA SER A 31 -12.71 12.27 -7.59
C SER A 31 -11.17 12.21 -7.53
N MET A 32 -10.61 11.00 -7.75
CA MET A 32 -9.18 10.79 -7.85
C MET A 32 -8.82 10.45 -9.28
N GLU A 33 -7.66 10.82 -9.74
CA GLU A 33 -7.18 10.49 -11.06
C GLU A 33 -6.00 9.52 -10.98
N ALA A 34 -6.27 8.25 -11.26
CA ALA A 34 -5.22 7.24 -11.33
C ALA A 34 -4.39 7.43 -12.61
N ARG A 35 -3.10 7.34 -12.45
CA ARG A 35 -2.11 7.32 -13.53
C ARG A 35 -1.38 5.98 -13.50
N SER A 36 -0.61 5.70 -14.55
CA SER A 36 0.32 4.57 -14.55
C SER A 36 1.40 4.80 -13.50
N SER A 37 1.41 3.98 -12.46
CA SER A 37 2.40 4.06 -11.38
C SER A 37 3.80 3.83 -11.92
N THR A 38 3.96 2.92 -12.89
CA THR A 38 5.26 2.57 -13.46
C THR A 38 5.87 3.73 -14.24
N ALA A 39 5.05 4.48 -15.00
CA ALA A 39 5.52 5.66 -15.71
C ALA A 39 5.83 6.82 -14.76
N LEU A 40 4.96 7.06 -13.77
CA LEU A 40 5.15 8.14 -12.80
C LEU A 40 6.34 7.89 -11.88
N SER A 41 6.60 6.64 -11.49
CA SER A 41 7.70 6.33 -10.57
C SER A 41 9.07 6.71 -11.13
N ALA A 42 9.30 6.48 -12.42
CA ALA A 42 10.55 6.90 -13.06
C ALA A 42 10.73 8.43 -13.07
N LEU A 43 9.63 9.18 -13.26
CA LEU A 43 9.64 10.65 -13.19
C LEU A 43 9.92 11.12 -11.77
N VAL A 44 9.21 10.58 -10.77
CA VAL A 44 9.42 10.92 -9.36
C VAL A 44 10.86 10.61 -8.94
N ALA A 45 11.38 9.44 -9.31
CA ALA A 45 12.74 9.02 -8.98
C ALA A 45 13.81 9.97 -9.54
N ARG A 46 13.56 10.58 -10.70
CA ARG A 46 14.46 11.58 -11.31
C ARG A 46 14.34 12.97 -10.71
N GLU A 47 13.18 13.29 -10.14
CA GLU A 47 12.91 14.60 -9.50
C GLU A 47 13.35 14.65 -8.03
N THR A 48 13.73 13.51 -7.42
CA THR A 48 14.05 13.39 -6.01
C THR A 48 15.45 12.81 -5.81
N GLU A 49 16.11 13.16 -4.71
CA GLU A 49 17.49 12.73 -4.41
C GLU A 49 17.54 11.58 -3.39
N ARG A 50 16.65 11.56 -2.40
CA ARG A 50 16.66 10.62 -1.27
C ARG A 50 15.39 9.78 -1.19
N LEU A 51 14.26 10.37 -1.57
CA LEU A 51 12.96 9.72 -1.48
C LEU A 51 12.94 8.43 -2.32
N ALA A 52 12.65 7.33 -1.69
CA ALA A 52 12.41 6.08 -2.40
C ALA A 52 11.01 6.08 -3.04
N VAL A 53 10.86 5.32 -4.12
CA VAL A 53 9.59 5.17 -4.84
C VAL A 53 9.10 3.74 -4.71
N GLY A 54 7.85 3.57 -4.27
CA GLY A 54 7.20 2.25 -4.19
C GLY A 54 6.02 2.14 -5.15
N TRP A 55 5.84 0.98 -5.75
CA TRP A 55 4.59 0.64 -6.41
C TRP A 55 3.61 0.07 -5.37
N GLY A 56 2.59 0.79 -5.04
CA GLY A 56 1.65 0.39 -3.99
C GLY A 56 0.20 0.32 -4.43
N ILE A 57 -0.17 -0.57 -5.32
CA ILE A 57 0.48 -1.73 -5.95
C ILE A 57 0.30 -1.71 -7.46
N ILE A 58 1.01 -2.55 -8.18
CA ILE A 58 0.63 -2.94 -9.54
C ILE A 58 0.10 -4.38 -9.55
N SER A 59 -0.80 -4.65 -10.51
CA SER A 59 -1.39 -5.97 -10.62
C SER A 59 -0.75 -6.78 -11.74
N PRO A 60 -0.36 -8.05 -11.51
CA PRO A 60 0.13 -8.93 -12.56
C PRO A 60 -0.94 -9.27 -13.61
N PHE A 61 -2.22 -8.93 -13.35
CA PHE A 61 -3.29 -9.11 -14.32
C PHE A 61 -3.43 -7.93 -15.29
N THR A 62 -2.79 -6.79 -15.03
CA THR A 62 -2.79 -5.64 -15.94
C THR A 62 -1.70 -5.73 -17.00
N ARG A 63 -0.65 -6.48 -16.72
CA ARG A 63 0.50 -6.71 -17.62
C ARG A 63 1.24 -7.99 -17.27
N HIS A 64 1.86 -8.63 -18.24
CA HIS A 64 2.60 -9.88 -18.00
C HIS A 64 3.79 -9.62 -17.05
N PRO A 65 4.16 -10.56 -16.13
CA PRO A 65 5.28 -10.40 -15.20
C PRO A 65 6.62 -10.06 -15.85
N ILE A 66 6.90 -10.52 -17.06
CA ILE A 66 8.10 -10.09 -17.82
C ILE A 66 8.07 -8.58 -18.07
N GLN A 67 6.90 -8.03 -18.47
CA GLN A 67 6.75 -6.60 -18.68
C GLN A 67 6.91 -5.81 -17.36
N ILE A 68 6.40 -6.36 -16.26
CA ILE A 68 6.60 -5.78 -14.92
C ILE A 68 8.10 -5.68 -14.59
N ALA A 69 8.87 -6.73 -14.85
CA ALA A 69 10.31 -6.73 -14.63
C ALA A 69 11.04 -5.69 -15.49
N MET A 70 10.64 -5.53 -16.76
CA MET A 70 11.22 -4.51 -17.65
C MET A 70 10.96 -3.09 -17.15
N GLU A 71 9.73 -2.80 -16.69
CA GLU A 71 9.35 -1.50 -16.13
C GLU A 71 10.04 -1.24 -14.78
N ALA A 72 10.19 -2.29 -13.95
CA ALA A 72 10.89 -2.23 -12.68
C ALA A 72 12.38 -1.89 -12.86
N ARG A 73 13.02 -2.48 -13.89
CA ARG A 73 14.41 -2.18 -14.22
C ARG A 73 14.61 -0.70 -14.56
N VAL A 74 13.74 -0.12 -15.39
CA VAL A 74 13.81 1.32 -15.74
C VAL A 74 13.62 2.20 -14.51
N THR A 75 12.67 1.83 -13.65
CA THR A 75 12.41 2.58 -12.40
C THR A 75 13.61 2.48 -11.45
N GLN A 76 14.22 1.30 -11.31
CA GLN A 76 15.42 1.09 -10.49
C GLN A 76 16.62 1.87 -11.04
N GLU A 77 16.83 1.88 -12.37
CA GLU A 77 17.88 2.69 -13.01
C GLU A 77 17.68 4.19 -12.77
N ALA A 78 16.43 4.66 -12.80
CA ALA A 78 16.10 6.07 -12.53
C ALA A 78 16.27 6.43 -11.05
N ALA A 79 15.91 5.55 -10.14
CA ALA A 79 15.95 5.77 -8.70
C ALA A 79 17.37 5.62 -8.12
N GLY A 80 18.15 4.69 -8.64
CA GLY A 80 19.40 4.27 -8.02
C GLY A 80 19.20 3.19 -6.96
N GLU A 81 20.30 2.70 -6.40
CA GLU A 81 20.30 1.61 -5.43
C GLU A 81 19.52 1.98 -4.15
N GLY A 82 18.69 1.05 -3.66
CA GLY A 82 17.92 1.17 -2.42
C GLY A 82 16.74 2.14 -2.46
N ARG A 83 16.43 2.75 -3.60
CA ARG A 83 15.37 3.76 -3.71
C ARG A 83 14.14 3.31 -4.51
N PHE A 84 13.97 2.01 -4.71
CA PHE A 84 12.79 1.49 -5.39
C PHE A 84 12.26 0.22 -4.71
N TYR A 85 10.94 0.16 -4.51
CA TYR A 85 10.22 -0.97 -3.94
C TYR A 85 9.12 -1.45 -4.91
N LEU A 86 9.13 -2.73 -5.24
CA LEU A 86 8.18 -3.33 -6.17
C LEU A 86 7.03 -3.98 -5.41
N GLY A 87 5.88 -3.32 -5.33
CA GLY A 87 4.67 -3.86 -4.72
C GLY A 87 3.72 -4.50 -5.73
N LEU A 88 3.45 -5.78 -5.54
CA LEU A 88 2.47 -6.55 -6.30
C LEU A 88 1.19 -6.78 -5.51
N GLY A 89 0.05 -6.70 -6.18
CA GLY A 89 -1.24 -7.03 -5.61
C GLY A 89 -2.26 -7.41 -6.68
N VAL A 90 -3.26 -8.18 -6.31
CA VAL A 90 -4.21 -8.70 -7.32
C VAL A 90 -5.22 -7.69 -7.82
N SER A 91 -5.48 -6.60 -7.08
CA SER A 91 -6.52 -5.62 -7.43
C SER A 91 -7.87 -6.28 -7.77
N LYS A 92 -8.59 -6.76 -6.76
CA LYS A 92 -9.91 -7.43 -6.96
C LYS A 92 -10.89 -6.57 -7.76
N ILE A 93 -10.80 -5.24 -7.65
CA ILE A 93 -11.63 -4.32 -8.41
C ILE A 93 -11.32 -4.43 -9.90
N PHE A 94 -10.04 -4.39 -10.26
CA PHE A 94 -9.61 -4.56 -11.66
C PHE A 94 -10.02 -5.93 -12.20
N MET A 95 -9.79 -7.01 -11.45
CA MET A 95 -10.18 -8.37 -11.86
C MET A 95 -11.68 -8.44 -12.19
N ARG A 96 -12.53 -7.84 -11.35
CA ARG A 96 -13.97 -7.79 -11.56
C ARG A 96 -14.34 -7.04 -12.84
N HIS A 97 -13.75 -5.87 -13.06
CA HIS A 97 -14.04 -5.06 -14.26
C HIS A 97 -13.48 -5.68 -15.54
N ALA A 98 -12.38 -6.38 -15.46
CA ALA A 98 -11.77 -7.09 -16.59
C ALA A 98 -12.33 -8.51 -16.78
N ALA A 99 -13.32 -8.94 -15.98
CA ALA A 99 -13.91 -10.28 -15.98
C ALA A 99 -12.86 -11.41 -15.88
N ILE A 100 -11.81 -11.19 -15.04
CA ILE A 100 -10.74 -12.15 -14.81
C ILE A 100 -11.17 -13.12 -13.71
N ASP A 101 -11.35 -14.39 -14.07
CA ASP A 101 -11.47 -15.50 -13.13
C ASP A 101 -10.13 -16.23 -13.05
N SER A 102 -9.40 -16.04 -11.98
CA SER A 102 -8.06 -16.59 -11.81
C SER A 102 -7.78 -16.96 -10.35
N LYS A 103 -6.63 -17.60 -10.12
CA LYS A 103 -6.15 -18.03 -8.80
C LYS A 103 -5.17 -16.97 -8.24
N PRO A 104 -5.64 -16.00 -7.43
CA PRO A 104 -4.84 -14.85 -7.02
C PRO A 104 -3.51 -15.21 -6.36
N VAL A 105 -3.51 -16.19 -5.47
CA VAL A 105 -2.29 -16.59 -4.73
C VAL A 105 -1.27 -17.26 -5.65
N ALA A 106 -1.72 -18.12 -6.58
CA ALA A 106 -0.84 -18.72 -7.57
C ALA A 106 -0.26 -17.64 -8.49
N ALA A 107 -1.10 -16.74 -8.99
CA ALA A 107 -0.68 -15.62 -9.83
C ALA A 107 0.42 -14.77 -9.18
N MET A 108 0.27 -14.45 -7.89
CA MET A 108 1.25 -13.65 -7.16
C MET A 108 2.59 -14.37 -7.02
N LYS A 109 2.58 -15.66 -6.68
CA LYS A 109 3.81 -16.44 -6.55
C LYS A 109 4.53 -16.63 -7.88
N GLU A 110 3.79 -16.95 -8.93
CA GLU A 110 4.32 -17.13 -10.28
C GLU A 110 4.87 -15.79 -10.82
N ALA A 111 4.13 -14.71 -10.64
CA ALA A 111 4.61 -13.37 -11.00
C ALA A 111 5.89 -12.99 -10.26
N ALA A 112 5.96 -13.23 -8.96
CA ALA A 112 7.17 -12.97 -8.18
C ALA A 112 8.37 -13.76 -8.67
N ALA A 113 8.18 -15.06 -8.96
CA ALA A 113 9.25 -15.92 -9.47
C ALA A 113 9.78 -15.42 -10.85
N ILE A 114 8.87 -15.07 -11.77
CA ILE A 114 9.23 -14.55 -13.07
C ILE A 114 9.94 -13.19 -12.94
N VAL A 115 9.39 -12.27 -12.15
CA VAL A 115 9.97 -10.93 -11.95
C VAL A 115 11.37 -11.03 -11.37
N ARG A 116 11.57 -11.82 -10.31
CA ARG A 116 12.89 -12.01 -9.68
C ARG A 116 13.90 -12.62 -10.63
N GLY A 117 13.51 -13.66 -11.38
CA GLY A 117 14.40 -14.30 -12.34
C GLY A 117 14.84 -13.33 -13.44
N VAL A 118 13.90 -12.58 -14.02
CA VAL A 118 14.20 -11.60 -15.08
C VAL A 118 15.07 -10.46 -14.56
N LEU A 119 14.78 -9.90 -13.37
CA LEU A 119 15.60 -8.85 -12.74
C LEU A 119 16.99 -9.37 -12.35
N GLY A 120 17.08 -10.61 -11.88
CA GLY A 120 18.36 -11.28 -11.60
C GLY A 120 19.18 -11.58 -12.85
N GLY A 121 18.58 -11.47 -14.04
CA GLY A 121 19.22 -11.84 -15.29
C GLY A 121 19.38 -13.35 -15.46
N ASP A 122 18.71 -14.16 -14.65
CA ASP A 122 18.75 -15.60 -14.69
C ASP A 122 17.78 -16.15 -15.77
N ALA A 123 18.01 -17.38 -16.23
CA ALA A 123 17.01 -18.05 -17.06
C ALA A 123 15.75 -18.32 -16.26
N VAL A 124 14.59 -18.07 -16.86
CA VAL A 124 13.30 -18.39 -16.27
C VAL A 124 12.63 -19.44 -17.13
N ASP A 125 12.37 -20.60 -16.53
CA ASP A 125 11.64 -21.70 -17.17
C ASP A 125 10.51 -22.13 -16.22
N LEU A 126 9.31 -21.57 -16.42
CA LEU A 126 8.17 -21.73 -15.54
C LEU A 126 6.90 -22.00 -16.33
N ASP A 127 6.30 -23.17 -16.10
CA ASP A 127 4.95 -23.52 -16.52
C ASP A 127 4.01 -23.43 -15.33
N GLY A 128 3.44 -22.22 -15.13
CA GLY A 128 2.55 -21.95 -14.00
C GLY A 128 1.08 -22.26 -14.30
N LYS A 129 0.24 -22.08 -13.29
CA LYS A 129 -1.22 -22.24 -13.42
C LYS A 129 -1.90 -20.99 -13.97
N VAL A 130 -1.23 -19.85 -13.91
CA VAL A 130 -1.73 -18.54 -14.33
C VAL A 130 -0.75 -17.90 -15.29
N PHE A 131 0.54 -17.92 -14.99
CA PHE A 131 1.59 -17.36 -15.84
C PHE A 131 2.62 -18.42 -16.19
N SER A 132 3.07 -18.40 -17.44
CA SER A 132 4.22 -19.18 -17.91
C SER A 132 5.25 -18.23 -18.50
N ALA A 133 6.53 -18.56 -18.34
CA ALA A 133 7.62 -17.79 -18.92
C ALA A 133 8.80 -18.72 -19.25
N HIS A 134 9.32 -18.62 -20.46
CA HIS A 134 10.50 -19.33 -20.95
C HIS A 134 11.48 -18.27 -21.48
N VAL A 135 12.28 -17.71 -20.59
CA VAL A 135 13.21 -16.61 -20.88
C VAL A 135 14.63 -17.14 -20.70
N PRO A 136 15.52 -17.03 -21.72
CA PRO A 136 16.92 -17.39 -21.56
C PRO A 136 17.60 -16.44 -20.54
N ALA A 137 18.76 -16.84 -20.03
CA ALA A 137 19.56 -15.96 -19.20
C ALA A 137 19.90 -14.66 -19.98
N LEU A 138 19.69 -13.53 -19.34
CA LEU A 138 19.95 -12.21 -19.91
C LEU A 138 21.38 -11.73 -19.62
N ARG A 139 22.16 -12.53 -18.89
CA ARG A 139 23.55 -12.26 -18.53
C ARG A 139 24.46 -13.30 -19.17
N ASP A 140 25.46 -12.83 -19.89
CA ASP A 140 26.47 -13.67 -20.48
C ASP A 140 27.62 -14.00 -19.51
N ASP A 141 27.75 -13.22 -18.43
CA ASP A 141 28.77 -13.38 -17.41
C ASP A 141 28.27 -13.08 -15.98
N ALA A 142 29.06 -13.44 -14.97
CA ALA A 142 28.75 -13.24 -13.57
C ALA A 142 28.88 -11.76 -13.11
N GLU A 143 29.52 -10.92 -13.92
CA GLU A 143 29.79 -9.50 -13.59
C GLU A 143 28.65 -8.58 -14.09
N ALA A 144 27.75 -9.07 -14.95
CA ALA A 144 26.61 -8.31 -15.40
C ALA A 144 25.72 -7.91 -14.20
N PRO A 145 25.24 -6.67 -14.14
CA PRO A 145 24.50 -6.17 -12.98
C PRO A 145 23.23 -7.00 -12.73
N ARG A 146 23.02 -7.36 -11.47
CA ARG A 146 21.76 -7.88 -10.94
C ARG A 146 20.95 -6.74 -10.39
N TRP A 147 19.65 -6.78 -10.65
CA TRP A 147 18.71 -5.81 -10.09
C TRP A 147 18.03 -6.46 -8.89
N ASP A 148 18.58 -6.19 -7.71
CA ASP A 148 17.97 -6.63 -6.45
C ASP A 148 16.97 -5.57 -6.00
N VAL A 149 15.71 -5.80 -6.35
CA VAL A 149 14.59 -4.91 -6.02
C VAL A 149 13.74 -5.59 -4.95
N PRO A 150 13.58 -4.98 -3.77
CA PRO A 150 12.70 -5.54 -2.74
C PRO A 150 11.26 -5.67 -3.27
N LEU A 151 10.71 -6.88 -3.15
CA LEU A 151 9.41 -7.24 -3.68
C LEU A 151 8.40 -7.42 -2.54
N TYR A 152 7.35 -6.62 -2.58
CA TYR A 152 6.27 -6.62 -1.60
C TYR A 152 5.02 -7.28 -2.17
N PHE A 153 4.33 -8.05 -1.34
CA PHE A 153 2.97 -8.47 -1.65
C PHE A 153 1.97 -7.62 -0.89
N ALA A 154 0.86 -7.28 -1.54
CA ALA A 154 -0.25 -6.63 -0.87
C ALA A 154 -1.38 -7.62 -0.59
N GLY A 155 -1.83 -7.67 0.65
CA GLY A 155 -2.95 -8.52 1.02
C GLY A 155 -3.18 -8.60 2.53
N THR A 156 -4.40 -9.02 2.88
CA THR A 156 -4.87 -9.11 4.27
C THR A 156 -5.42 -10.48 4.65
N GLY A 157 -5.70 -11.31 3.64
CA GLY A 157 -6.27 -12.65 3.87
C GLY A 157 -5.20 -13.71 4.17
N PRO A 158 -5.53 -14.77 4.94
CA PRO A 158 -4.56 -15.72 5.46
C PRO A 158 -3.75 -16.45 4.38
N MET A 159 -4.36 -16.74 3.23
CA MET A 159 -3.62 -17.37 2.13
C MET A 159 -2.59 -16.43 1.49
N MET A 160 -2.90 -15.13 1.40
CA MET A 160 -1.94 -14.14 0.87
C MET A 160 -0.84 -13.86 1.88
N LEU A 161 -1.14 -13.79 3.18
CA LEU A 161 -0.13 -13.64 4.24
C LEU A 161 0.88 -14.80 4.20
N ARG A 162 0.41 -16.05 4.03
CA ARG A 162 1.30 -17.22 3.85
C ARG A 162 2.14 -17.11 2.57
N ALA A 163 1.56 -16.62 1.47
CA ALA A 163 2.30 -16.43 0.23
C ALA A 163 3.39 -15.36 0.39
N SER A 164 3.08 -14.27 1.10
CA SER A 164 4.05 -13.22 1.43
C SER A 164 5.21 -13.76 2.27
N ALA A 165 4.91 -14.55 3.31
CA ALA A 165 5.94 -15.20 4.13
C ALA A 165 6.92 -16.06 3.31
N GLN A 166 6.46 -16.65 2.20
CA GLN A 166 7.24 -17.57 1.38
C GLN A 166 8.00 -16.90 0.22
N ALA A 167 7.51 -15.77 -0.28
CA ALA A 167 7.97 -15.26 -1.57
C ALA A 167 8.23 -13.74 -1.60
N ALA A 168 7.95 -13.00 -0.52
CA ALA A 168 8.11 -11.56 -0.50
C ALA A 168 9.19 -11.10 0.49
N ASP A 169 9.74 -9.91 0.26
CA ASP A 169 10.65 -9.21 1.17
C ASP A 169 9.87 -8.29 2.10
N GLY A 170 8.68 -7.89 1.68
CA GLY A 170 7.77 -7.07 2.46
C GLY A 170 6.30 -7.38 2.20
N LEU A 171 5.46 -6.85 3.07
CA LEU A 171 4.01 -6.95 2.97
C LEU A 171 3.38 -5.57 3.11
N LEU A 172 2.46 -5.23 2.19
CA LEU A 172 1.63 -4.03 2.27
C LEU A 172 0.23 -4.41 2.76
N THR A 173 -0.21 -3.79 3.84
CA THR A 173 -1.57 -3.96 4.34
C THR A 173 -2.53 -2.97 3.68
N ALA A 174 -3.84 -3.21 3.82
CA ALA A 174 -4.87 -2.28 3.36
C ALA A 174 -5.10 -1.16 4.37
N SER A 175 -5.68 -0.06 3.92
CA SER A 175 -6.19 0.99 4.80
C SER A 175 -7.19 0.43 5.83
N ILE A 176 -7.31 1.07 6.98
CA ILE A 176 -7.95 0.55 8.20
C ILE A 176 -7.10 -0.56 8.87
N THR A 177 -5.80 -0.57 8.64
CA THR A 177 -4.89 -1.35 9.46
C THR A 177 -4.84 -0.74 10.86
N THR A 178 -5.03 -1.56 11.88
CA THR A 178 -4.92 -1.17 13.31
C THR A 178 -3.73 -1.89 13.95
N PRO A 179 -3.21 -1.44 15.10
CA PRO A 179 -2.18 -2.16 15.85
C PRO A 179 -2.57 -3.62 16.13
N ALA A 180 -3.83 -3.90 16.43
CA ALA A 180 -4.33 -5.27 16.60
C ALA A 180 -4.23 -6.09 15.31
N PHE A 181 -4.48 -5.48 14.14
CA PHE A 181 -4.29 -6.16 12.87
C PHE A 181 -2.81 -6.38 12.56
N VAL A 182 -1.91 -5.49 12.94
CA VAL A 182 -0.46 -5.69 12.84
C VAL A 182 -0.02 -6.93 13.63
N HIS A 183 -0.49 -7.07 14.87
CA HIS A 183 -0.23 -8.28 15.68
C HIS A 183 -0.80 -9.55 15.02
N HIS A 184 -2.01 -9.48 14.45
CA HIS A 184 -2.60 -10.61 13.71
C HIS A 184 -1.71 -11.02 12.52
N VAL A 185 -1.28 -10.07 11.70
CA VAL A 185 -0.41 -10.32 10.55
C VAL A 185 0.90 -10.98 10.98
N ARG A 186 1.57 -10.44 11.99
CA ARG A 186 2.81 -11.01 12.53
C ARG A 186 2.61 -12.44 13.03
N GLY A 187 1.49 -12.72 13.69
CA GLY A 187 1.11 -14.07 14.11
C GLY A 187 0.92 -15.04 12.93
N GLU A 188 0.30 -14.61 11.84
CA GLU A 188 0.12 -15.43 10.63
C GLU A 188 1.44 -15.69 9.88
N LEU A 189 2.35 -14.70 9.83
CA LEU A 189 3.69 -14.86 9.27
C LEU A 189 4.50 -15.90 10.08
N ALA A 190 4.48 -15.81 11.40
CA ALA A 190 5.15 -16.77 12.28
C ALA A 190 4.57 -18.19 12.12
N LYS A 191 3.24 -18.35 12.04
CA LYS A 191 2.59 -19.64 11.74
C LYS A 191 2.99 -20.21 10.37
N ALA A 192 3.33 -19.35 9.43
CA ALA A 192 3.83 -19.75 8.11
C ALA A 192 5.34 -20.09 8.10
N GLY A 193 6.02 -20.00 9.24
CA GLY A 193 7.44 -20.30 9.39
C GLY A 193 8.39 -19.16 9.03
N ARG A 194 7.88 -17.93 8.89
CA ARG A 194 8.68 -16.73 8.63
C ARG A 194 8.84 -15.93 9.92
N ASP A 195 10.08 -15.57 10.25
CA ASP A 195 10.31 -14.58 11.30
C ASP A 195 9.68 -13.24 10.87
N PRO A 196 8.70 -12.70 11.63
CA PRO A 196 8.08 -11.44 11.28
C PRO A 196 9.04 -10.25 11.29
N ASP A 197 10.17 -10.33 11.96
CA ASP A 197 11.17 -9.26 12.01
C ASP A 197 12.09 -9.24 10.77
N GLU A 198 12.07 -10.31 9.97
CA GLU A 198 12.78 -10.39 8.69
C GLU A 198 11.96 -9.90 7.50
N LEU A 199 10.74 -9.42 7.73
CA LEU A 199 9.84 -8.97 6.66
C LEU A 199 9.44 -7.51 6.92
N ASP A 200 9.68 -6.63 5.95
CA ASP A 200 9.22 -5.25 6.07
C ASP A 200 7.70 -5.17 5.99
N LEU A 201 7.08 -4.63 7.04
CA LEU A 201 5.63 -4.55 7.17
C LEU A 201 5.14 -3.13 6.96
N GLY A 202 4.74 -2.84 5.72
CA GLY A 202 4.13 -1.57 5.31
C GLY A 202 2.66 -1.51 5.67
N CYS A 203 2.31 -0.62 6.59
CA CYS A 203 0.94 -0.43 7.05
C CYS A 203 0.36 0.85 6.47
N THR A 204 -0.65 0.73 5.61
CA THR A 204 -1.41 1.88 5.12
C THR A 204 -2.39 2.34 6.19
N ILE A 205 -2.20 3.55 6.68
CA ILE A 205 -2.95 4.11 7.81
C ILE A 205 -3.56 5.44 7.41
N VAL A 206 -4.85 5.59 7.70
CA VAL A 206 -5.55 6.87 7.53
C VAL A 206 -4.88 7.94 8.37
N ALA A 207 -4.48 9.04 7.76
CA ALA A 207 -3.76 10.10 8.45
C ALA A 207 -4.30 11.50 8.11
N SER A 208 -4.31 12.37 9.12
CA SER A 208 -4.61 13.79 8.95
C SER A 208 -4.09 14.58 10.15
N ILE A 209 -3.45 15.71 9.91
CA ILE A 209 -2.82 16.52 10.96
C ILE A 209 -3.24 17.96 10.88
N ASP A 210 -3.57 18.53 12.03
CA ASP A 210 -3.88 19.96 12.20
C ASP A 210 -3.38 20.46 13.57
N GLU A 211 -3.32 21.77 13.77
CA GLU A 211 -3.09 22.36 15.12
C GLU A 211 -4.30 22.14 16.02
N ASP A 212 -5.48 22.19 15.42
CA ASP A 212 -6.74 21.86 16.09
C ASP A 212 -6.99 20.35 15.97
N ARG A 213 -7.16 19.70 17.12
CA ARG A 213 -7.39 18.24 17.20
C ARG A 213 -8.62 17.79 16.44
N ASP A 214 -9.71 18.56 16.55
CA ASP A 214 -10.99 18.18 15.95
C ASP A 214 -10.93 18.33 14.43
N GLN A 215 -10.22 19.34 13.91
CA GLN A 215 -9.96 19.51 12.49
C GLN A 215 -9.10 18.36 11.94
N GLY A 216 -8.02 18.00 12.63
CA GLY A 216 -7.19 16.86 12.23
C GLY A 216 -7.99 15.55 12.21
N ARG A 217 -8.83 15.30 13.21
CA ARG A 217 -9.72 14.13 13.26
C ARG A 217 -10.79 14.16 12.16
N ASP A 218 -11.36 15.32 11.89
CA ASP A 218 -12.37 15.49 10.84
C ASP A 218 -11.82 15.21 9.44
N GLY A 219 -10.57 15.60 9.16
CA GLY A 219 -9.87 15.24 7.92
C GLY A 219 -9.74 13.73 7.74
N ALA A 220 -9.44 13.00 8.79
CA ALA A 220 -9.33 11.54 8.75
C ALA A 220 -10.68 10.82 8.50
N ARG A 221 -11.82 11.41 8.91
CA ARG A 221 -13.15 10.81 8.70
C ARG A 221 -13.47 10.57 7.23
N GLU A 222 -13.07 11.48 6.35
CA GLU A 222 -13.36 11.35 4.91
C GLU A 222 -12.67 10.14 4.30
N ILE A 223 -11.41 9.92 4.68
CA ILE A 223 -10.63 8.76 4.21
C ILE A 223 -11.22 7.47 4.81
N ALA A 224 -11.46 7.46 6.11
CA ALA A 224 -12.07 6.32 6.80
C ALA A 224 -13.42 5.96 6.18
N ALA A 225 -14.28 6.93 5.89
CA ALA A 225 -15.59 6.72 5.28
C ALA A 225 -15.49 5.99 3.96
N MET A 226 -14.57 6.39 3.08
CA MET A 226 -14.39 5.75 1.79
C MET A 226 -13.98 4.27 1.94
N TYR A 227 -13.04 3.99 2.84
CA TYR A 227 -12.57 2.62 3.04
C TYR A 227 -13.60 1.74 3.74
N LEU A 228 -14.32 2.25 4.72
CA LEU A 228 -15.39 1.53 5.41
C LEU A 228 -16.55 1.20 4.46
N ALA A 229 -16.99 2.15 3.63
CA ALA A 229 -18.02 1.90 2.62
C ALA A 229 -17.61 0.78 1.65
N ASN A 230 -16.35 0.73 1.24
CA ASN A 230 -15.84 -0.34 0.39
C ASN A 230 -15.80 -1.71 1.08
N LYS A 231 -15.67 -1.78 2.42
CA LYS A 231 -15.67 -3.06 3.14
C LYS A 231 -17.04 -3.71 3.18
N VAL A 232 -18.12 -2.95 3.27
CA VAL A 232 -19.49 -3.46 3.18
C VAL A 232 -19.77 -4.12 1.82
N GLN A 233 -19.26 -3.53 0.74
CA GLN A 233 -19.49 -4.02 -0.63
C GLN A 233 -18.62 -5.23 -0.99
N ASN A 234 -17.54 -5.49 -0.27
CA ASN A 234 -16.52 -6.51 -0.58
C ASN A 234 -16.52 -7.67 0.43
N ILE A 235 -17.71 -8.17 0.78
CA ILE A 235 -17.91 -9.26 1.72
C ILE A 235 -17.24 -10.53 1.19
N GLN A 236 -15.98 -10.79 1.57
CA GLN A 236 -15.35 -12.12 1.55
C GLN A 236 -14.11 -12.14 2.46
N GLY A 237 -14.26 -12.73 3.62
CA GLY A 237 -13.22 -13.26 4.55
C GLY A 237 -12.08 -12.37 5.01
N ALA A 238 -11.40 -11.69 4.09
CA ALA A 238 -10.26 -10.83 4.43
C ALA A 238 -10.68 -9.45 4.99
N ALA A 239 -11.87 -8.96 4.64
CA ALA A 239 -12.42 -7.72 5.20
C ALA A 239 -12.91 -7.94 6.62
N ASP A 240 -13.43 -9.12 6.93
CA ASP A 240 -13.97 -9.45 8.25
C ASP A 240 -12.86 -9.42 9.30
N THR A 241 -11.70 -10.03 9.03
CA THR A 241 -10.56 -10.00 9.97
C THR A 241 -10.05 -8.58 10.25
N LEU A 242 -10.02 -7.69 9.23
CA LEU A 242 -9.66 -6.28 9.44
C LEU A 242 -10.64 -5.58 10.37
N LEU A 243 -11.95 -5.78 10.14
CA LEU A 243 -12.99 -5.19 10.98
C LEU A 243 -12.99 -5.78 12.38
N GLU A 244 -12.84 -7.10 12.53
CA GLU A 244 -12.72 -7.77 13.83
C GLU A 244 -11.55 -7.21 14.63
N CYS A 245 -10.37 -7.06 14.03
CA CYS A 245 -9.20 -6.45 14.68
C CYS A 245 -9.41 -4.98 15.03
N ALA A 246 -10.25 -4.26 14.30
CA ALA A 246 -10.65 -2.90 14.62
C ALA A 246 -11.77 -2.85 15.66
N GLY A 247 -12.37 -3.97 16.04
CA GLY A 247 -13.57 -4.01 16.89
C GLY A 247 -14.80 -3.41 16.21
N LEU A 248 -14.85 -3.50 14.88
CA LEU A 248 -15.96 -3.02 14.05
C LEU A 248 -16.77 -4.21 13.51
N THR A 249 -18.07 -4.03 13.40
CA THR A 249 -18.99 -4.97 12.76
C THR A 249 -19.50 -4.43 11.42
N GLN A 250 -19.99 -5.31 10.57
CA GLN A 250 -20.63 -4.94 9.31
C GLN A 250 -21.86 -4.04 9.55
N ASP A 251 -22.59 -4.25 10.63
CA ASP A 251 -23.78 -3.45 10.95
C ASP A 251 -23.43 -2.02 11.39
N GLU A 252 -22.33 -1.82 12.11
CA GLU A 252 -21.85 -0.48 12.50
C GLU A 252 -21.41 0.34 11.30
N ILE A 253 -20.80 -0.27 10.29
CA ILE A 253 -20.29 0.46 9.12
C ILE A 253 -21.28 0.55 7.96
N ARG A 254 -22.40 -0.18 8.02
CA ARG A 254 -23.45 -0.14 6.99
C ARG A 254 -24.02 1.26 6.74
N PRO A 255 -24.32 2.08 7.77
CA PRO A 255 -24.78 3.45 7.56
C PRO A 255 -23.80 4.32 6.78
N VAL A 256 -22.48 4.09 6.92
CA VAL A 256 -21.46 4.81 6.16
C VAL A 256 -21.52 4.42 4.67
N ALA A 257 -21.72 3.13 4.36
CA ALA A 257 -21.86 2.66 2.99
C ALA A 257 -23.16 3.17 2.33
N GLU A 258 -24.27 3.14 3.04
CA GLU A 258 -25.55 3.67 2.58
C GLU A 258 -25.47 5.19 2.32
N ALA A 259 -24.85 5.94 3.22
CA ALA A 259 -24.62 7.37 3.04
C ALA A 259 -23.71 7.66 1.83
N MET A 260 -22.70 6.82 1.57
CA MET A 260 -21.85 6.91 0.39
C MET A 260 -22.64 6.73 -0.91
N GLU A 261 -23.57 5.77 -0.94
CA GLU A 261 -24.39 5.49 -2.11
C GLU A 261 -25.43 6.59 -2.38
N GLN A 262 -26.03 7.17 -1.33
CA GLN A 262 -27.10 8.13 -1.44
C GLN A 262 -26.62 9.57 -1.62
N GLY A 263 -25.55 9.96 -0.93
CA GLY A 263 -25.07 11.33 -0.83
C GLY A 263 -23.57 11.53 -1.10
N GLY A 264 -22.86 10.46 -1.47
CA GLY A 264 -21.43 10.53 -1.79
C GLY A 264 -20.54 10.75 -0.58
N ARG A 265 -19.31 11.23 -0.84
CA ARG A 265 -18.25 11.30 0.19
C ARG A 265 -18.61 12.14 1.42
N LEU A 266 -19.25 13.31 1.21
CA LEU A 266 -19.58 14.20 2.33
C LEU A 266 -20.65 13.57 3.26
N ALA A 267 -21.64 12.90 2.68
CA ALA A 267 -22.65 12.19 3.48
C ALA A 267 -22.02 11.01 4.24
N ALA A 268 -21.15 10.25 3.58
CA ALA A 268 -20.42 9.14 4.21
C ALA A 268 -19.51 9.63 5.34
N LYS A 269 -18.78 10.74 5.14
CA LYS A 269 -17.96 11.40 6.16
C LYS A 269 -18.80 11.70 7.42
N ALA A 270 -19.99 12.30 7.25
CA ALA A 270 -20.89 12.64 8.34
C ALA A 270 -21.43 11.41 9.09
N ALA A 271 -21.47 10.25 8.45
CA ALA A 271 -21.89 8.99 9.06
C ALA A 271 -20.80 8.29 9.88
N VAL A 272 -19.53 8.71 9.77
CA VAL A 272 -18.42 8.20 10.60
C VAL A 272 -18.47 8.90 11.95
N THR A 273 -18.98 8.23 12.98
CA THR A 273 -19.00 8.72 14.35
C THR A 273 -17.60 8.75 14.96
N ASP A 274 -17.41 9.45 16.10
CA ASP A 274 -16.16 9.43 16.84
C ASP A 274 -15.77 8.01 17.26
N GLU A 275 -16.74 7.20 17.68
CA GLU A 275 -16.50 5.80 18.06
C GLU A 275 -15.98 4.96 16.89
N ILE A 276 -16.57 5.08 15.72
CA ILE A 276 -16.11 4.38 14.51
C ILE A 276 -14.70 4.84 14.14
N LEU A 277 -14.44 6.15 14.19
CA LEU A 277 -13.12 6.70 13.88
C LEU A 277 -12.05 6.20 14.86
N ASP A 278 -12.36 6.18 16.17
CA ASP A 278 -11.44 5.70 17.21
C ASP A 278 -11.11 4.21 17.03
N LYS A 279 -12.08 3.40 16.62
CA LYS A 279 -11.87 1.98 16.26
C LYS A 279 -10.98 1.81 15.03
N CYS A 280 -10.99 2.74 14.09
CA CYS A 280 -10.09 2.71 12.93
C CYS A 280 -8.63 3.06 13.28
N LYS A 281 -8.34 3.59 14.47
CA LYS A 281 -7.00 3.94 14.91
C LYS A 281 -6.23 4.83 13.93
N PRO A 282 -6.78 5.97 13.47
CA PRO A 282 -6.08 6.82 12.53
C PRO A 282 -4.89 7.54 13.19
N ILE A 283 -3.89 7.89 12.40
CA ILE A 283 -2.84 8.84 12.79
C ILE A 283 -3.40 10.25 12.56
N ALA A 284 -4.23 10.74 13.49
CA ALA A 284 -4.99 11.96 13.25
C ALA A 284 -5.17 12.82 14.52
N GLY A 285 -5.17 14.13 14.31
CA GLY A 285 -5.31 15.15 15.37
C GLY A 285 -4.14 16.12 15.36
N THR A 286 -3.69 16.51 16.57
CA THR A 286 -2.50 17.35 16.76
C THR A 286 -1.21 16.60 16.45
N PRO A 287 -0.07 17.29 16.27
CA PRO A 287 1.23 16.62 16.15
C PRO A 287 1.52 15.61 17.26
N GLN A 288 1.14 15.92 18.51
CA GLN A 288 1.32 15.03 19.65
C GLN A 288 0.46 13.76 19.54
N ASP A 289 -0.79 13.90 19.09
CA ASP A 289 -1.68 12.75 18.83
C ASP A 289 -1.08 11.86 17.74
N CYS A 290 -0.57 12.44 16.65
CA CYS A 290 0.07 11.72 15.56
C CYS A 290 1.35 10.97 16.01
N ILE A 291 2.20 11.61 16.83
CA ILE A 291 3.40 10.99 17.41
C ILE A 291 3.02 9.78 18.27
N ALA A 292 2.01 9.95 19.14
CA ALA A 292 1.55 8.85 20.00
C ALA A 292 1.01 7.68 19.19
N ALA A 293 0.19 7.96 18.16
CA ALA A 293 -0.36 6.93 17.29
C ALA A 293 0.74 6.18 16.50
N ILE A 294 1.71 6.88 15.92
CA ILE A 294 2.83 6.24 15.20
C ILE A 294 3.61 5.30 16.13
N ARG A 295 3.85 5.71 17.38
CA ARG A 295 4.53 4.85 18.37
C ARG A 295 3.73 3.58 18.67
N GLU A 296 2.40 3.68 18.82
CA GLU A 296 1.52 2.51 19.01
C GLU A 296 1.65 1.50 17.85
N TYR A 297 1.72 1.98 16.60
CA TYR A 297 1.94 1.11 15.44
C TYR A 297 3.32 0.46 15.42
N ARG A 298 4.37 1.21 15.77
CA ARG A 298 5.73 0.67 15.85
C ARG A 298 5.87 -0.36 16.95
N GLU A 299 5.27 -0.12 18.11
CA GLU A 299 5.23 -1.10 19.22
C GLU A 299 4.48 -2.37 18.83
N ALA A 300 3.46 -2.28 17.98
CA ALA A 300 2.78 -3.44 17.42
C ALA A 300 3.63 -4.22 16.38
N GLY A 301 4.75 -3.64 15.92
CA GLY A 301 5.67 -4.24 14.96
C GLY A 301 5.48 -3.80 13.51
N CYS A 302 4.81 -2.67 13.27
CA CYS A 302 4.83 -2.00 11.98
C CYS A 302 6.23 -1.41 11.74
N THR A 303 6.89 -1.81 10.68
CA THR A 303 8.24 -1.32 10.33
C THR A 303 8.20 -0.16 9.34
N HIS A 304 7.12 -0.05 8.58
CA HIS A 304 6.94 0.96 7.55
C HIS A 304 5.54 1.61 7.66
N VAL A 305 5.46 2.77 8.29
CA VAL A 305 4.22 3.54 8.46
C VAL A 305 3.92 4.30 7.18
N MET A 306 2.85 3.92 6.48
CA MET A 306 2.40 4.57 5.25
C MET A 306 1.22 5.49 5.56
N LEU A 307 1.45 6.80 5.52
CA LEU A 307 0.42 7.81 5.79
C LEU A 307 -0.44 8.03 4.55
N GLU A 308 -1.74 7.80 4.66
CA GLU A 308 -2.68 8.16 3.62
C GLU A 308 -3.33 9.50 3.94
N LEU A 309 -2.86 10.55 3.25
CA LEU A 309 -3.26 11.92 3.43
C LEU A 309 -4.19 12.37 2.31
N TRP A 310 -5.32 12.98 2.67
CA TRP A 310 -6.27 13.57 1.74
C TRP A 310 -6.56 15.04 2.11
N GLY A 311 -7.43 15.66 1.34
CA GLY A 311 -7.84 17.05 1.52
C GLY A 311 -7.13 17.99 0.56
N ASP A 312 -7.51 19.26 0.63
CA ASP A 312 -7.04 20.29 -0.31
C ASP A 312 -5.63 20.79 0.03
N ASP A 313 -5.22 20.72 1.31
CA ASP A 313 -3.90 21.17 1.79
C ASP A 313 -2.97 20.00 2.13
N ARG A 314 -2.70 19.12 1.17
CA ARG A 314 -1.76 17.99 1.37
C ARG A 314 -0.33 18.47 1.61
N ILE A 315 0.11 19.50 0.92
CA ILE A 315 1.46 20.07 1.11
C ILE A 315 1.61 20.64 2.51
N GLY A 316 0.61 21.35 3.03
CA GLY A 316 0.61 21.83 4.41
C GLY A 316 0.69 20.69 5.42
N GLN A 317 -0.09 19.64 5.23
CA GLN A 317 -0.04 18.44 6.08
C GLN A 317 1.34 17.76 6.01
N LEU A 318 1.91 17.56 4.81
CA LEU A 318 3.27 17.00 4.66
C LEU A 318 4.30 17.87 5.37
N THR A 319 4.23 19.19 5.24
CA THR A 319 5.13 20.13 5.90
C THR A 319 5.02 20.03 7.42
N ARG A 320 3.80 19.92 7.95
CA ARG A 320 3.56 19.76 9.39
C ARG A 320 4.09 18.42 9.91
N PHE A 321 3.81 17.32 9.23
CA PHE A 321 4.39 16.01 9.58
C PHE A 321 5.92 16.06 9.58
N SER A 322 6.52 16.66 8.55
CA SER A 322 7.98 16.82 8.43
C SER A 322 8.60 17.55 9.62
N ARG A 323 8.00 18.66 10.04
CA ARG A 323 8.57 19.54 11.06
C ARG A 323 8.26 19.11 12.48
N GLU A 324 7.05 18.63 12.72
CA GLU A 324 6.51 18.47 14.07
C GLU A 324 6.36 17.00 14.48
N VAL A 325 6.38 16.04 13.55
CA VAL A 325 6.20 14.62 13.86
C VAL A 325 7.44 13.80 13.57
N LEU A 326 7.98 13.85 12.35
CA LEU A 326 9.11 13.00 11.93
C LEU A 326 10.33 13.07 12.88
N PRO A 327 10.74 14.24 13.42
CA PRO A 327 11.87 14.30 14.34
C PRO A 327 11.69 13.53 15.66
N HIS A 328 10.45 13.17 16.00
CA HIS A 328 10.09 12.51 17.25
C HIS A 328 9.79 11.01 17.13
N VAL A 329 9.74 10.49 15.90
CA VAL A 329 9.35 9.09 15.60
C VAL A 329 10.38 8.32 14.77
N ARG A 330 11.51 8.93 14.45
CA ARG A 330 12.67 8.30 13.79
C ARG A 330 13.56 7.54 14.75
#